data_70fecc41be20a429f07770816f5c05bd
#
_entry.id   70fecc41be20a429f07770816f5c05bd
#
_cell.length_a   1.000
_cell.length_b   1.000
_cell.length_c   1.000
_cell.angle_alpha   90.00
_cell.angle_beta   90.00
_cell.angle_gamma   90.00
#
_symmetry.space_group_name_H-M   'P 1'
#
loop_
_entity.id
_entity.type
_entity.pdbx_description
1 polymer ?
#
loop_
_entity_poly.entity_id
_entity_poly.type
_entity_poly.pdbx_seq_one_letter_code
_entity_poly.pdbx_strand_id
1 'polypeptide(L)'
;MAAFAVATTACGQQQGLGSSSSTPSVAQGVHFEPGTTMAKLAEAHTIRIGTKFDQPLFGQQTLSGNLTGFDTEVARIIAGALGIPPDKVQWVESPSAQREELIKQGRVDLVVATYTINDKRRQQVSFAGPYYLAGQSLMVKSDNTAITGPDSLRGARAKVCSVQGSTPAENIRKYIDPAQLTLFDVYSKCADALRTGQVDVVTTDNVVLLGFVSNSNGAYKLVGDTFTKEPYGIGIRKGDVAFCTFINDTLTQAAKSGAYVNAWKTTAGKVAEQTPQLPTFDSCS
;
A
#
# COMPACT_ATOMS: atom_id res chain seq x y z
N MET A 1 39.45 -68.26 8.29
CA MET A 1 38.59 -67.38 9.15
C MET A 1 38.49 -66.09 8.47
N ALA A 2 37.35 -65.84 7.81
CA ALA A 2 37.07 -64.63 7.05
C ALA A 2 36.18 -63.71 7.92
N ALA A 3 36.66 -62.50 8.22
CA ALA A 3 35.91 -61.49 8.96
C ALA A 3 35.16 -60.60 7.96
N PHE A 4 33.84 -60.62 8.00
CA PHE A 4 32.96 -59.69 7.25
C PHE A 4 32.85 -58.36 8.04
N ALA A 5 33.26 -57.26 7.42
CA ALA A 5 33.03 -55.92 7.92
C ALA A 5 31.69 -55.40 7.33
N VAL A 6 30.72 -55.11 8.21
CA VAL A 6 29.45 -54.51 7.86
C VAL A 6 29.64 -52.98 7.85
N ALA A 7 29.52 -52.35 6.68
CA ALA A 7 29.50 -50.91 6.54
C ALA A 7 28.05 -50.38 6.72
N THR A 8 27.79 -49.66 7.80
CA THR A 8 26.55 -48.96 8.03
C THR A 8 26.59 -47.60 7.30
N THR A 9 25.84 -47.48 6.21
CA THR A 9 25.57 -46.23 5.52
C THR A 9 24.52 -45.41 6.32
N ALA A 10 24.98 -44.35 6.99
CA ALA A 10 24.10 -43.35 7.57
C ALA A 10 23.57 -42.44 6.47
N CYS A 11 22.28 -42.56 6.13
CA CYS A 11 21.58 -41.58 5.36
C CYS A 11 21.44 -40.28 6.18
N GLY A 12 22.29 -39.30 5.89
CA GLY A 12 22.13 -37.95 6.38
C GLY A 12 20.95 -37.31 5.65
N GLN A 13 19.84 -37.06 6.35
CA GLN A 13 18.79 -36.18 5.89
C GLN A 13 19.35 -34.75 5.82
N GLN A 14 19.68 -34.29 4.63
CA GLN A 14 19.82 -32.86 4.34
C GLN A 14 18.46 -32.22 4.52
N GLN A 15 18.25 -31.55 5.65
CA GLN A 15 17.19 -30.56 5.78
C GLN A 15 17.52 -29.42 4.81
N GLY A 16 16.90 -29.46 3.64
CA GLY A 16 16.89 -28.34 2.73
C GLY A 16 16.28 -27.13 3.44
N LEU A 17 17.08 -26.09 3.62
CA LEU A 17 16.58 -24.76 3.95
C LEU A 17 15.63 -24.35 2.81
N GLY A 18 14.35 -24.63 3.01
CA GLY A 18 13.29 -24.19 2.10
C GLY A 18 13.32 -22.69 2.05
N SER A 19 13.72 -22.13 0.90
CA SER A 19 13.42 -20.75 0.56
C SER A 19 11.91 -20.56 0.67
N SER A 20 11.46 -19.96 1.78
CA SER A 20 10.07 -19.56 1.94
C SER A 20 9.75 -18.54 0.84
N SER A 21 9.07 -18.99 -0.21
CA SER A 21 8.49 -18.10 -1.21
C SER A 21 7.58 -17.12 -0.49
N SER A 22 7.81 -15.83 -0.70
CA SER A 22 7.03 -14.73 -0.09
C SER A 22 5.60 -14.62 -0.62
N THR A 23 5.16 -15.55 -1.45
CA THR A 23 3.82 -15.56 -2.03
C THR A 23 2.79 -15.93 -0.97
N PRO A 24 1.75 -15.10 -0.73
CA PRO A 24 0.67 -15.43 0.18
C PRO A 24 0.02 -16.77 -0.17
N SER A 25 -0.35 -17.56 0.85
CA SER A 25 -1.03 -18.83 0.65
C SER A 25 -2.40 -18.63 0.00
N VAL A 26 -2.75 -19.54 -0.93
CA VAL A 26 -4.08 -19.56 -1.55
C VAL A 26 -4.93 -20.61 -0.85
N ALA A 27 -6.07 -20.17 -0.30
CA ALA A 27 -7.02 -21.06 0.37
C ALA A 27 -7.63 -22.05 -0.63
N GLN A 28 -7.80 -23.29 -0.20
CA GLN A 28 -8.40 -24.36 -1.02
C GLN A 28 -9.79 -24.69 -0.52
N GLY A 29 -10.69 -25.03 -1.44
CA GLY A 29 -12.04 -25.48 -1.11
C GLY A 29 -12.88 -24.44 -0.33
N VAL A 30 -12.67 -23.15 -0.63
CA VAL A 30 -13.44 -22.07 0.00
C VAL A 30 -14.93 -22.14 -0.40
N HIS A 31 -15.80 -21.93 0.58
CA HIS A 31 -17.25 -21.86 0.39
C HIS A 31 -17.77 -20.60 1.05
N PHE A 32 -18.52 -19.80 0.31
CA PHE A 32 -19.14 -18.58 0.78
C PHE A 32 -20.64 -18.61 0.57
N GLU A 33 -21.38 -17.86 1.38
CA GLU A 33 -22.82 -17.72 1.24
C GLU A 33 -23.20 -17.21 -0.15
N PRO A 34 -24.12 -17.89 -0.86
CA PRO A 34 -24.57 -17.50 -2.19
C PRO A 34 -25.05 -16.04 -2.24
N GLY A 35 -24.75 -15.37 -3.34
CA GLY A 35 -25.13 -13.96 -3.56
C GLY A 35 -24.21 -12.93 -2.92
N THR A 36 -23.23 -13.34 -2.09
CA THR A 36 -22.21 -12.45 -1.54
C THR A 36 -21.15 -12.09 -2.59
N THR A 37 -20.44 -11.00 -2.35
CA THR A 37 -19.26 -10.61 -3.18
C THR A 37 -18.19 -11.69 -3.15
N MET A 38 -17.93 -12.30 -1.98
CA MET A 38 -16.95 -13.38 -1.85
C MET A 38 -17.31 -14.59 -2.73
N ALA A 39 -18.58 -15.04 -2.70
CA ALA A 39 -19.03 -16.16 -3.54
C ALA A 39 -18.83 -15.87 -5.02
N LYS A 40 -19.23 -14.68 -5.49
CA LYS A 40 -19.06 -14.26 -6.90
C LYS A 40 -17.61 -14.24 -7.34
N LEU A 41 -16.71 -13.72 -6.49
CA LEU A 41 -15.28 -13.64 -6.81
C LEU A 41 -14.61 -15.02 -6.80
N ALA A 42 -14.95 -15.87 -5.82
CA ALA A 42 -14.45 -17.24 -5.74
C ALA A 42 -14.90 -18.09 -6.94
N GLU A 43 -16.17 -18.00 -7.34
CA GLU A 43 -16.72 -18.67 -8.53
C GLU A 43 -16.09 -18.17 -9.83
N ALA A 44 -15.82 -16.87 -9.94
CA ALA A 44 -15.17 -16.27 -11.08
C ALA A 44 -13.66 -16.62 -11.18
N HIS A 45 -13.05 -17.10 -10.09
CA HIS A 45 -11.61 -17.36 -9.97
C HIS A 45 -10.72 -16.16 -10.38
N THR A 46 -11.22 -14.93 -10.24
CA THR A 46 -10.50 -13.70 -10.59
C THR A 46 -11.03 -12.54 -9.76
N ILE A 47 -10.15 -11.54 -9.55
CA ILE A 47 -10.49 -10.31 -8.84
C ILE A 47 -9.78 -9.12 -9.49
N ARG A 48 -10.49 -7.99 -9.61
CA ARG A 48 -9.94 -6.73 -10.11
C ARG A 48 -9.60 -5.83 -8.92
N ILE A 49 -8.33 -5.50 -8.78
CA ILE A 49 -7.83 -4.74 -7.64
C ILE A 49 -7.23 -3.42 -8.11
N GLY A 50 -7.79 -2.33 -7.61
CA GLY A 50 -7.24 -1.00 -7.81
C GLY A 50 -6.05 -0.76 -6.89
N THR A 51 -4.90 -0.34 -7.46
CA THR A 51 -3.71 0.01 -6.69
C THR A 51 -2.94 1.13 -7.36
N LYS A 52 -1.89 1.64 -6.69
CA LYS A 52 -0.94 2.59 -7.28
C LYS A 52 0.07 1.85 -8.15
N PHE A 53 0.56 2.53 -9.20
CA PHE A 53 1.59 1.99 -10.08
C PHE A 53 2.91 2.75 -9.98
N ASP A 54 2.92 3.87 -9.24
CA ASP A 54 4.00 4.85 -9.18
C ASP A 54 4.56 5.10 -7.78
N GLN A 55 4.11 4.36 -6.76
CA GLN A 55 4.54 4.56 -5.37
C GLN A 55 5.52 3.48 -4.93
N PRO A 56 6.84 3.76 -4.89
CA PRO A 56 7.82 2.82 -4.39
C PRO A 56 7.44 2.31 -2.99
N LEU A 57 7.72 1.05 -2.71
CA LEU A 57 7.42 0.34 -1.45
C LEU A 57 5.94 -0.01 -1.23
N PHE A 58 4.98 0.68 -1.83
CA PHE A 58 3.54 0.44 -1.62
C PHE A 58 2.84 -0.15 -2.84
N GLY A 59 2.85 0.53 -3.97
CA GLY A 59 2.29 0.05 -5.23
C GLY A 59 3.09 0.61 -6.39
N GLN A 60 4.06 -0.17 -6.86
CA GLN A 60 4.94 0.22 -7.95
C GLN A 60 4.96 -0.84 -9.04
N GLN A 61 4.75 -0.40 -10.27
CA GLN A 61 4.96 -1.24 -11.44
C GLN A 61 6.44 -1.23 -11.82
N THR A 62 7.01 -2.42 -11.93
CA THR A 62 8.39 -2.61 -12.40
C THR A 62 8.47 -2.49 -13.91
N LEU A 63 9.69 -2.38 -14.46
CA LEU A 63 9.91 -2.39 -15.91
C LEU A 63 9.44 -3.67 -16.60
N SER A 64 9.39 -4.78 -15.88
CA SER A 64 8.84 -6.06 -16.37
C SER A 64 7.31 -6.15 -16.30
N GLY A 65 6.64 -5.08 -15.84
CA GLY A 65 5.18 -5.01 -15.70
C GLY A 65 4.63 -5.59 -14.40
N ASN A 66 5.47 -6.19 -13.55
CA ASN A 66 5.05 -6.73 -12.26
C ASN A 66 4.73 -5.61 -11.26
N LEU A 67 3.72 -5.81 -10.43
CA LEU A 67 3.41 -4.92 -9.33
C LEU A 67 4.00 -5.43 -8.03
N THR A 68 4.65 -4.51 -7.30
CA THR A 68 5.32 -4.77 -6.03
C THR A 68 4.98 -3.70 -5.00
N GLY A 69 5.05 -4.05 -3.72
CA GLY A 69 4.85 -3.14 -2.61
C GLY A 69 3.87 -3.66 -1.57
N PHE A 70 3.79 -2.96 -0.45
CA PHE A 70 3.00 -3.39 0.70
C PHE A 70 1.50 -3.49 0.38
N ASP A 71 0.95 -2.51 -0.33
CA ASP A 71 -0.45 -2.54 -0.78
C ASP A 71 -0.75 -3.75 -1.66
N THR A 72 0.18 -4.09 -2.56
CA THR A 72 0.01 -5.25 -3.44
C THR A 72 0.09 -6.57 -2.68
N GLU A 73 0.92 -6.66 -1.66
CA GLU A 73 0.98 -7.85 -0.80
C GLU A 73 -0.27 -8.00 0.07
N VAL A 74 -0.78 -6.90 0.66
CA VAL A 74 -2.06 -6.89 1.38
C VAL A 74 -3.20 -7.34 0.45
N ALA A 75 -3.23 -6.83 -0.77
CA ALA A 75 -4.22 -7.23 -1.77
C ALA A 75 -4.12 -8.72 -2.15
N ARG A 76 -2.90 -9.25 -2.30
CA ARG A 76 -2.68 -10.70 -2.56
C ARG A 76 -3.10 -11.58 -1.40
N ILE A 77 -2.92 -11.14 -0.15
CA ILE A 77 -3.42 -11.84 1.04
C ILE A 77 -4.94 -11.99 0.95
N ILE A 78 -5.66 -10.92 0.60
CA ILE A 78 -7.14 -10.95 0.46
C ILE A 78 -7.55 -11.85 -0.69
N ALA A 79 -6.91 -11.73 -1.86
CA ALA A 79 -7.18 -12.59 -3.00
C ALA A 79 -6.93 -14.08 -2.69
N GLY A 80 -5.83 -14.38 -2.00
CA GLY A 80 -5.51 -15.73 -1.55
C GLY A 80 -6.56 -16.31 -0.60
N ALA A 81 -7.12 -15.51 0.30
CA ALA A 81 -8.20 -15.93 1.20
C ALA A 81 -9.53 -16.21 0.46
N LEU A 82 -9.74 -15.59 -0.71
CA LEU A 82 -10.86 -15.91 -1.61
C LEU A 82 -10.59 -17.15 -2.48
N GLY A 83 -9.45 -17.82 -2.36
CA GLY A 83 -9.03 -18.92 -3.22
C GLY A 83 -8.53 -18.47 -4.59
N ILE A 84 -8.22 -17.20 -4.78
CA ILE A 84 -7.77 -16.63 -6.05
C ILE A 84 -6.25 -16.53 -6.07
N PRO A 85 -5.56 -17.25 -7.00
CA PRO A 85 -4.11 -17.23 -7.07
C PRO A 85 -3.57 -15.90 -7.66
N PRO A 86 -2.30 -15.55 -7.40
CA PRO A 86 -1.71 -14.27 -7.79
C PRO A 86 -1.79 -13.94 -9.28
N ASP A 87 -1.72 -14.94 -10.16
CA ASP A 87 -1.83 -14.79 -11.62
C ASP A 87 -3.26 -14.50 -12.11
N LYS A 88 -4.25 -14.64 -11.24
CA LYS A 88 -5.66 -14.31 -11.51
C LYS A 88 -6.08 -12.95 -10.93
N VAL A 89 -5.17 -12.24 -10.29
CA VAL A 89 -5.39 -10.85 -9.86
C VAL A 89 -5.21 -9.91 -11.05
N GLN A 90 -6.27 -9.20 -11.40
CA GLN A 90 -6.26 -8.17 -12.44
C GLN A 90 -6.00 -6.81 -11.80
N TRP A 91 -4.83 -6.24 -12.03
CA TRP A 91 -4.45 -4.96 -11.48
C TRP A 91 -5.00 -3.79 -12.33
N VAL A 92 -5.56 -2.81 -11.66
CA VAL A 92 -6.07 -1.58 -12.27
C VAL A 92 -5.38 -0.39 -11.63
N GLU A 93 -4.75 0.45 -12.44
CA GLU A 93 -4.19 1.70 -11.93
C GLU A 93 -5.29 2.59 -11.34
N SER A 94 -5.08 3.05 -10.10
CA SER A 94 -6.08 3.79 -9.34
C SER A 94 -5.51 5.12 -8.82
N PRO A 95 -5.41 6.14 -9.68
CA PRO A 95 -5.04 7.49 -9.26
C PRO A 95 -5.99 8.02 -8.17
N SER A 96 -5.46 8.87 -7.29
CA SER A 96 -6.20 9.30 -6.09
C SER A 96 -7.59 9.89 -6.39
N ALA A 97 -7.72 10.64 -7.48
CA ALA A 97 -8.98 11.25 -7.86
C ALA A 97 -10.01 10.29 -8.50
N GLN A 98 -9.63 9.05 -8.80
CA GLN A 98 -10.48 8.10 -9.53
C GLN A 98 -10.97 6.93 -8.68
N ARG A 99 -10.42 6.73 -7.45
CA ARG A 99 -10.66 5.53 -6.63
C ARG A 99 -12.13 5.28 -6.35
N GLU A 100 -12.85 6.32 -5.90
CA GLU A 100 -14.27 6.23 -5.60
C GLU A 100 -15.09 5.85 -6.84
N GLU A 101 -14.78 6.45 -7.98
CA GLU A 101 -15.52 6.21 -9.22
C GLU A 101 -15.25 4.81 -9.79
N LEU A 102 -14.01 4.32 -9.73
CA LEU A 102 -13.67 2.97 -10.14
C LEU A 102 -14.45 1.91 -9.34
N ILE A 103 -14.62 2.12 -8.04
CA ILE A 103 -15.43 1.24 -7.17
C ILE A 103 -16.92 1.34 -7.53
N LYS A 104 -17.46 2.54 -7.63
CA LYS A 104 -18.89 2.77 -7.94
C LYS A 104 -19.33 2.20 -9.27
N GLN A 105 -18.47 2.32 -10.29
CA GLN A 105 -18.70 1.74 -11.62
C GLN A 105 -18.44 0.23 -11.70
N GLY A 106 -17.98 -0.39 -10.61
CA GLY A 106 -17.63 -1.81 -10.61
C GLY A 106 -16.47 -2.14 -11.56
N ARG A 107 -15.60 -1.18 -11.85
CA ARG A 107 -14.37 -1.42 -12.64
C ARG A 107 -13.30 -2.13 -11.82
N VAL A 108 -13.37 -2.01 -10.51
CA VAL A 108 -12.59 -2.75 -9.53
C VAL A 108 -13.53 -3.36 -8.48
N ASP A 109 -13.10 -4.45 -7.88
CA ASP A 109 -13.83 -5.13 -6.82
C ASP A 109 -13.42 -4.61 -5.44
N LEU A 110 -12.15 -4.18 -5.31
CA LEU A 110 -11.63 -3.44 -4.16
C LEU A 110 -10.45 -2.53 -4.58
N VAL A 111 -10.10 -1.59 -3.71
CA VAL A 111 -8.95 -0.68 -3.88
C VAL A 111 -8.04 -0.76 -2.66
N VAL A 112 -6.75 -1.11 -2.88
CA VAL A 112 -5.66 -1.04 -1.91
C VAL A 112 -4.59 -0.13 -2.50
N ALA A 113 -4.58 1.15 -2.11
CA ALA A 113 -3.84 2.18 -2.83
C ALA A 113 -3.48 3.36 -1.91
N THR A 114 -2.83 3.11 -0.75
CA THR A 114 -2.55 4.14 0.27
C THR A 114 -3.80 5.01 0.50
N TYR A 115 -4.92 4.36 0.75
CA TYR A 115 -6.24 4.97 0.62
C TYR A 115 -6.77 5.42 1.98
N THR A 116 -6.45 6.64 2.38
CA THR A 116 -6.89 7.24 3.65
C THR A 116 -8.39 7.19 3.80
N ILE A 117 -8.85 6.60 4.89
CA ILE A 117 -10.24 6.58 5.33
C ILE A 117 -10.61 7.99 5.82
N ASN A 118 -11.70 8.56 5.33
CA ASN A 118 -12.30 9.78 5.85
C ASN A 118 -13.80 9.85 5.57
N ASP A 119 -14.51 10.76 6.25
CA ASP A 119 -15.97 10.85 6.15
C ASP A 119 -16.48 11.20 4.76
N LYS A 120 -15.77 12.06 4.03
CA LYS A 120 -16.13 12.42 2.64
C LYS A 120 -16.13 11.18 1.73
N ARG A 121 -15.11 10.33 1.85
CA ARG A 121 -14.99 9.09 1.07
C ARG A 121 -16.00 8.04 1.53
N ARG A 122 -16.26 7.95 2.85
CA ARG A 122 -17.27 7.06 3.42
C ARG A 122 -18.70 7.34 2.91
N GLN A 123 -18.99 8.55 2.45
CA GLN A 123 -20.27 8.86 1.80
C GLN A 123 -20.44 8.13 0.46
N GLN A 124 -19.35 7.80 -0.23
CA GLN A 124 -19.35 7.25 -1.58
C GLN A 124 -19.04 5.76 -1.65
N VAL A 125 -18.16 5.27 -0.77
CA VAL A 125 -17.67 3.88 -0.72
C VAL A 125 -17.64 3.41 0.74
N SER A 126 -17.55 2.09 0.96
CA SER A 126 -17.24 1.54 2.28
C SER A 126 -15.75 1.19 2.37
N PHE A 127 -15.25 1.07 3.60
CA PHE A 127 -13.87 0.72 3.89
C PHE A 127 -13.79 -0.45 4.86
N ALA A 128 -12.89 -1.38 4.58
CA ALA A 128 -12.35 -2.32 5.56
C ALA A 128 -11.01 -1.78 6.09
N GLY A 129 -10.61 -2.17 7.28
CA GLY A 129 -9.41 -1.69 7.95
C GLY A 129 -9.67 -0.61 9.01
N PRO A 130 -8.69 0.24 9.33
CA PRO A 130 -7.43 0.49 8.56
C PRO A 130 -6.42 -0.65 8.64
N TYR A 131 -5.64 -0.85 7.57
CA TYR A 131 -4.54 -1.83 7.56
C TYR A 131 -3.18 -1.20 7.88
N TYR A 132 -3.05 0.12 7.84
CA TYR A 132 -1.84 0.87 8.15
C TYR A 132 -2.17 2.28 8.64
N LEU A 133 -1.31 2.86 9.47
CA LEU A 133 -1.42 4.25 9.92
C LEU A 133 -0.21 5.04 9.42
N ALA A 134 -0.43 5.93 8.49
CA ALA A 134 0.55 6.88 7.98
C ALA A 134 0.31 8.29 8.55
N GLY A 135 1.18 9.21 8.20
CA GLY A 135 1.03 10.64 8.47
C GLY A 135 1.64 11.46 7.34
N GLN A 136 1.06 12.59 7.02
CA GLN A 136 1.60 13.50 5.99
C GLN A 136 2.92 14.11 6.43
N SER A 137 3.87 14.21 5.49
CA SER A 137 5.19 14.82 5.68
C SER A 137 5.60 15.59 4.43
N LEU A 138 6.83 16.11 4.45
CA LEU A 138 7.42 16.87 3.37
C LEU A 138 8.73 16.22 2.90
N MET A 139 8.94 16.20 1.58
CA MET A 139 10.20 15.80 0.94
C MET A 139 10.77 16.98 0.17
N VAL A 140 12.06 17.23 0.38
CA VAL A 140 12.82 18.30 -0.29
C VAL A 140 14.13 17.74 -0.84
N LYS A 141 14.84 18.51 -1.65
CA LYS A 141 16.24 18.19 -2.02
C LYS A 141 17.12 18.14 -0.78
N SER A 142 18.12 17.29 -0.78
CA SER A 142 18.99 17.04 0.38
C SER A 142 19.74 18.29 0.86
N ASP A 143 20.07 19.21 -0.04
CA ASP A 143 20.74 20.49 0.23
C ASP A 143 19.78 21.62 0.72
N ASN A 144 18.46 21.41 0.66
CA ASN A 144 17.50 22.38 1.12
C ASN A 144 17.57 22.54 2.64
N THR A 145 17.78 23.78 3.11
CA THR A 145 17.81 24.14 4.54
C THR A 145 16.71 25.14 4.93
N ALA A 146 15.98 25.68 3.95
CA ALA A 146 14.95 26.69 4.17
C ALA A 146 13.63 26.09 4.65
N ILE A 147 13.33 24.85 4.24
CA ILE A 147 12.07 24.16 4.58
C ILE A 147 12.35 23.20 5.74
N THR A 148 11.73 23.46 6.89
CA THR A 148 11.90 22.69 8.13
C THR A 148 10.63 21.99 8.59
N GLY A 149 9.49 22.30 7.96
CA GLY A 149 8.17 21.76 8.30
C GLY A 149 7.08 22.55 7.60
N PRO A 150 5.80 22.20 7.77
CA PRO A 150 4.69 22.82 7.05
C PRO A 150 4.57 24.33 7.32
N ASP A 151 4.85 24.80 8.53
CA ASP A 151 4.74 26.22 8.89
C ASP A 151 5.76 27.12 8.18
N SER A 152 6.88 26.55 7.71
CA SER A 152 7.91 27.30 6.96
C SER A 152 7.54 27.57 5.50
N LEU A 153 6.57 26.86 4.94
CA LEU A 153 6.27 26.84 3.49
C LEU A 153 5.81 28.19 2.95
N ARG A 154 4.87 28.86 3.66
CA ARG A 154 4.31 30.15 3.23
C ARG A 154 5.37 31.25 3.25
N GLY A 155 6.12 31.33 4.34
CA GLY A 155 7.18 32.33 4.51
C GLY A 155 8.31 32.17 3.49
N ALA A 156 8.67 30.94 3.19
CA ALA A 156 9.67 30.60 2.17
C ALA A 156 9.14 30.75 0.72
N ARG A 157 7.85 31.02 0.52
CA ARG A 157 7.18 31.02 -0.79
C ARG A 157 7.44 29.75 -1.59
N ALA A 158 7.55 28.62 -0.89
CA ALA A 158 7.92 27.34 -1.47
C ALA A 158 6.86 26.86 -2.49
N LYS A 159 7.29 26.43 -3.64
CA LYS A 159 6.44 25.74 -4.64
C LYS A 159 6.23 24.31 -4.19
N VAL A 160 5.01 23.96 -3.86
CA VAL A 160 4.63 22.65 -3.27
C VAL A 160 3.90 21.81 -4.29
N CYS A 161 4.29 20.55 -4.44
CA CYS A 161 3.60 19.57 -5.24
C CYS A 161 2.85 18.55 -4.39
N SER A 162 1.65 18.21 -4.81
CA SER A 162 0.89 17.06 -4.33
C SER A 162 0.03 16.46 -5.44
N VAL A 163 -0.80 15.47 -5.12
CA VAL A 163 -1.62 14.76 -6.10
C VAL A 163 -3.10 15.11 -5.93
N GLN A 164 -3.76 15.40 -7.05
CA GLN A 164 -5.18 15.71 -7.10
C GLN A 164 -6.02 14.58 -6.45
N GLY A 165 -6.99 14.96 -5.61
CA GLY A 165 -7.88 14.01 -4.91
C GLY A 165 -7.23 13.28 -3.73
N SER A 166 -5.99 13.63 -3.36
CA SER A 166 -5.35 13.12 -2.15
C SER A 166 -5.69 13.97 -0.93
N THR A 167 -5.71 13.36 0.25
CA THR A 167 -5.83 14.07 1.54
C THR A 167 -4.66 15.03 1.78
N PRO A 168 -3.39 14.68 1.44
CA PRO A 168 -2.28 15.61 1.52
C PRO A 168 -2.45 16.88 0.69
N ALA A 169 -3.05 16.80 -0.51
CA ALA A 169 -3.32 17.99 -1.32
C ALA A 169 -4.34 18.94 -0.67
N GLU A 170 -5.31 18.40 0.05
CA GLU A 170 -6.28 19.23 0.79
C GLU A 170 -5.68 19.80 2.08
N ASN A 171 -4.97 18.96 2.83
CA ASN A 171 -4.40 19.35 4.14
C ASN A 171 -3.35 20.46 4.01
N ILE A 172 -2.51 20.41 2.97
CA ILE A 172 -1.40 21.37 2.80
C ILE A 172 -1.89 22.81 2.56
N ARG A 173 -3.11 22.99 2.08
CA ARG A 173 -3.71 24.32 1.80
C ARG A 173 -3.77 25.24 3.02
N LYS A 174 -3.72 24.69 4.23
CA LYS A 174 -3.67 25.46 5.48
C LYS A 174 -2.34 26.20 5.64
N TYR A 175 -1.26 25.70 5.05
CA TYR A 175 0.12 26.11 5.26
C TYR A 175 0.70 26.94 4.11
N ILE A 176 -0.01 27.04 2.99
CA ILE A 176 0.47 27.70 1.78
C ILE A 176 -0.60 28.61 1.17
N ASP A 177 -0.18 29.52 0.29
CA ASP A 177 -1.10 30.27 -0.56
C ASP A 177 -1.47 29.42 -1.78
N PRO A 178 -2.68 29.61 -2.36
CA PRO A 178 -3.13 28.79 -3.48
C PRO A 178 -2.17 28.75 -4.67
N ALA A 179 -1.47 29.85 -4.95
CA ALA A 179 -0.51 29.93 -6.06
C ALA A 179 0.76 29.10 -5.84
N GLN A 180 1.04 28.66 -4.61
CA GLN A 180 2.19 27.82 -4.30
C GLN A 180 1.93 26.33 -4.60
N LEU A 181 0.67 25.90 -4.81
CA LEU A 181 0.30 24.50 -4.98
C LEU A 181 0.23 24.10 -6.44
N THR A 182 1.05 23.10 -6.81
CA THR A 182 0.96 22.39 -8.08
C THR A 182 0.39 20.99 -7.83
N LEU A 183 -0.61 20.58 -8.63
CA LEU A 183 -1.23 19.27 -8.53
C LEU A 183 -0.97 18.46 -9.79
N PHE A 184 -0.48 17.23 -9.61
CA PHE A 184 -0.42 16.22 -10.67
C PHE A 184 -1.41 15.08 -10.39
N ASP A 185 -1.50 14.11 -11.28
CA ASP A 185 -2.31 12.90 -11.17
C ASP A 185 -1.61 11.80 -10.35
N VAL A 186 -0.26 11.75 -10.37
CA VAL A 186 0.58 10.75 -9.71
C VAL A 186 1.81 11.39 -9.03
N TYR A 187 2.35 10.73 -7.99
CA TYR A 187 3.45 11.28 -7.19
C TYR A 187 4.82 11.20 -7.88
N SER A 188 5.02 10.28 -8.80
CA SER A 188 6.24 10.23 -9.62
C SER A 188 6.47 11.53 -10.40
N LYS A 189 5.40 12.17 -10.90
CA LYS A 189 5.48 13.49 -11.54
C LYS A 189 5.88 14.60 -10.56
N CYS A 190 5.41 14.54 -9.30
CA CYS A 190 5.87 15.46 -8.26
C CYS A 190 7.35 15.27 -7.94
N ALA A 191 7.83 14.01 -7.85
CA ALA A 191 9.24 13.73 -7.62
C ALA A 191 10.13 14.22 -8.79
N ASP A 192 9.66 14.07 -10.03
CA ASP A 192 10.36 14.63 -11.21
C ASP A 192 10.35 16.16 -11.20
N ALA A 193 9.25 16.80 -10.83
CA ALA A 193 9.19 18.26 -10.69
C ALA A 193 10.14 18.78 -9.61
N LEU A 194 10.31 18.04 -8.50
CA LEU A 194 11.30 18.35 -7.47
C LEU A 194 12.74 18.18 -8.01
N ARG A 195 12.99 17.10 -8.74
CA ARG A 195 14.30 16.83 -9.36
C ARG A 195 14.73 17.95 -10.29
N THR A 196 13.82 18.42 -11.13
CA THR A 196 14.08 19.49 -12.13
C THR A 196 14.05 20.90 -11.53
N GLY A 197 13.64 21.08 -10.26
CA GLY A 197 13.53 22.40 -9.63
C GLY A 197 12.26 23.16 -10.03
N GLN A 198 11.30 22.51 -10.65
CA GLN A 198 9.99 23.08 -10.94
C GLN A 198 9.21 23.35 -9.65
N VAL A 199 9.39 22.48 -8.65
CA VAL A 199 8.87 22.63 -7.29
C VAL A 199 10.00 22.48 -6.27
N ASP A 200 9.78 22.99 -5.06
CA ASP A 200 10.74 22.98 -3.96
C ASP A 200 10.43 21.85 -2.96
N VAL A 201 9.18 21.42 -2.92
CA VAL A 201 8.65 20.46 -1.94
C VAL A 201 7.65 19.51 -2.60
N VAL A 202 7.73 18.24 -2.24
CA VAL A 202 6.65 17.26 -2.46
C VAL A 202 6.03 16.91 -1.12
N THR A 203 4.70 16.93 -1.06
CA THR A 203 3.97 16.54 0.16
C THR A 203 3.00 15.40 -0.11
N THR A 204 3.14 14.36 0.69
CA THR A 204 2.24 13.22 0.83
C THR A 204 2.57 12.48 2.12
N ASP A 205 2.11 11.25 2.26
CA ASP A 205 2.33 10.44 3.45
C ASP A 205 3.81 10.05 3.57
N ASN A 206 4.32 10.08 4.79
CA ASN A 206 5.73 9.86 5.12
C ASN A 206 6.30 8.59 4.48
N VAL A 207 5.54 7.50 4.48
CA VAL A 207 5.99 6.21 3.94
C VAL A 207 6.05 6.18 2.42
N VAL A 208 5.18 6.94 1.73
CA VAL A 208 5.26 7.15 0.27
C VAL A 208 6.51 7.96 -0.07
N LEU A 209 6.74 9.05 0.66
CA LEU A 209 7.94 9.89 0.49
C LEU A 209 9.22 9.11 0.78
N LEU A 210 9.22 8.27 1.83
CA LEU A 210 10.35 7.40 2.16
C LEU A 210 10.74 6.51 0.98
N GLY A 211 9.76 6.02 0.23
CA GLY A 211 9.99 5.26 -1.00
C GLY A 211 10.74 6.06 -2.06
N PHE A 212 10.37 7.32 -2.29
CA PHE A 212 11.09 8.20 -3.21
C PHE A 212 12.48 8.58 -2.69
N VAL A 213 12.62 8.86 -1.39
CA VAL A 213 13.92 9.15 -0.76
C VAL A 213 14.87 7.96 -0.91
N SER A 214 14.41 6.73 -0.64
CA SER A 214 15.24 5.53 -0.74
C SER A 214 15.77 5.27 -2.15
N ASN A 215 15.01 5.66 -3.18
CA ASN A 215 15.37 5.50 -4.58
C ASN A 215 16.15 6.70 -5.14
N SER A 216 16.39 7.75 -4.34
CA SER A 216 16.98 9.00 -4.82
C SER A 216 18.51 9.05 -4.80
N ASN A 217 19.19 8.01 -4.31
CA ASN A 217 20.64 8.00 -4.08
C ASN A 217 21.12 9.22 -3.26
N GLY A 218 20.36 9.60 -2.23
CA GLY A 218 20.67 10.71 -1.34
C GLY A 218 20.31 12.12 -1.89
N ALA A 219 19.61 12.19 -3.03
CA ALA A 219 19.19 13.48 -3.58
C ALA A 219 18.04 14.15 -2.81
N TYR A 220 17.27 13.38 -2.04
CA TYR A 220 16.13 13.87 -1.27
C TYR A 220 16.22 13.52 0.20
N LYS A 221 15.52 14.28 1.03
CA LYS A 221 15.31 14.01 2.46
C LYS A 221 13.90 14.37 2.87
N LEU A 222 13.42 13.74 3.95
CA LEU A 222 12.23 14.16 4.67
C LEU A 222 12.57 15.31 5.62
N VAL A 223 11.62 16.21 5.83
CA VAL A 223 11.78 17.34 6.76
C VAL A 223 10.52 17.51 7.61
N GLY A 224 10.73 17.84 8.88
CA GLY A 224 9.68 17.98 9.89
C GLY A 224 9.06 16.65 10.30
N ASP A 225 8.24 16.70 11.36
CA ASP A 225 7.45 15.57 11.81
C ASP A 225 6.21 15.37 10.93
N THR A 226 5.55 14.22 11.06
CA THR A 226 4.24 14.01 10.47
C THR A 226 3.20 14.92 11.12
N PHE A 227 2.38 15.58 10.32
CA PHE A 227 1.44 16.60 10.80
C PHE A 227 -0.04 16.27 10.55
N THR A 228 -0.34 15.06 10.07
CA THR A 228 -1.70 14.51 9.96
C THR A 228 -1.72 13.06 10.40
N LYS A 229 -2.95 12.48 10.44
CA LYS A 229 -3.19 11.04 10.58
C LYS A 229 -3.85 10.55 9.30
N GLU A 230 -3.23 9.57 8.66
CA GLU A 230 -3.68 9.00 7.40
C GLU A 230 -3.90 7.48 7.56
N PRO A 231 -5.07 7.05 8.10
CA PRO A 231 -5.40 5.63 8.24
C PRO A 231 -5.71 5.05 6.85
N TYR A 232 -4.90 4.09 6.40
CA TYR A 232 -5.10 3.42 5.12
C TYR A 232 -6.13 2.31 5.23
N GLY A 233 -7.20 2.42 4.48
CA GLY A 233 -8.24 1.39 4.36
C GLY A 233 -8.29 0.77 2.97
N ILE A 234 -9.06 -0.29 2.89
CA ILE A 234 -9.37 -1.00 1.67
C ILE A 234 -10.77 -0.57 1.22
N GLY A 235 -10.81 0.18 0.12
CA GLY A 235 -12.06 0.70 -0.44
C GLY A 235 -12.83 -0.41 -1.15
N ILE A 236 -14.11 -0.52 -0.86
CA ILE A 236 -15.05 -1.48 -1.45
C ILE A 236 -16.37 -0.81 -1.78
N ARG A 237 -17.26 -1.52 -2.48
CA ARG A 237 -18.59 -1.05 -2.80
C ARG A 237 -19.33 -0.60 -1.53
N LYS A 238 -20.03 0.53 -1.62
CA LYS A 238 -20.81 1.09 -0.52
C LYS A 238 -21.84 0.09 -0.01
N GLY A 239 -21.85 -0.13 1.31
CA GLY A 239 -22.82 -1.00 1.99
C GLY A 239 -22.50 -2.50 1.94
N ASP A 240 -21.36 -2.92 1.39
CA ASP A 240 -20.97 -4.34 1.39
C ASP A 240 -20.32 -4.74 2.73
N VAL A 241 -21.15 -4.81 3.76
CA VAL A 241 -20.75 -5.14 5.14
C VAL A 241 -20.14 -6.54 5.23
N ALA A 242 -20.69 -7.50 4.50
CA ALA A 242 -20.18 -8.88 4.49
C ALA A 242 -18.74 -8.94 3.94
N PHE A 243 -18.48 -8.24 2.85
CA PHE A 243 -17.12 -8.19 2.26
C PHE A 243 -16.15 -7.41 3.15
N CYS A 244 -16.61 -6.30 3.77
CA CYS A 244 -15.81 -5.59 4.77
C CYS A 244 -15.38 -6.50 5.92
N THR A 245 -16.32 -7.23 6.51
CA THR A 245 -16.07 -8.17 7.62
C THR A 245 -15.08 -9.26 7.19
N PHE A 246 -15.29 -9.87 6.02
CA PHE A 246 -14.37 -10.87 5.46
C PHE A 246 -12.95 -10.32 5.32
N ILE A 247 -12.78 -9.10 4.82
CA ILE A 247 -11.46 -8.46 4.67
C ILE A 247 -10.80 -8.23 6.05
N ASN A 248 -11.55 -7.72 7.03
CA ASN A 248 -11.05 -7.49 8.38
C ASN A 248 -10.62 -8.80 9.07
N ASP A 249 -11.40 -9.87 8.91
CA ASP A 249 -11.07 -11.19 9.43
C ASP A 249 -9.81 -11.75 8.75
N THR A 250 -9.70 -11.58 7.43
CA THR A 250 -8.52 -11.96 6.65
C THR A 250 -7.25 -11.23 7.14
N LEU A 251 -7.33 -9.92 7.35
CA LEU A 251 -6.21 -9.13 7.88
C LEU A 251 -5.83 -9.57 9.31
N THR A 252 -6.83 -9.89 10.14
CA THR A 252 -6.61 -10.43 11.50
C THR A 252 -5.86 -11.76 11.45
N GLN A 253 -6.26 -12.67 10.56
CA GLN A 253 -5.58 -13.95 10.37
C GLN A 253 -4.16 -13.76 9.79
N ALA A 254 -3.99 -12.82 8.85
CA ALA A 254 -2.68 -12.48 8.31
C ALA A 254 -1.72 -11.93 9.39
N ALA A 255 -2.24 -11.13 10.33
CA ALA A 255 -1.44 -10.66 11.47
C ALA A 255 -1.05 -11.82 12.40
N LYS A 256 -1.99 -12.71 12.74
CA LYS A 256 -1.74 -13.89 13.60
C LYS A 256 -0.76 -14.88 12.99
N SER A 257 -0.84 -15.14 11.70
CA SER A 257 0.04 -16.07 10.97
C SER A 257 1.41 -15.48 10.63
N GLY A 258 1.61 -14.18 10.83
CA GLY A 258 2.82 -13.47 10.45
C GLY A 258 2.86 -13.03 8.97
N ALA A 259 1.84 -13.36 8.16
CA ALA A 259 1.79 -12.98 6.75
C ALA A 259 1.78 -11.45 6.55
N TYR A 260 1.06 -10.71 7.40
CA TYR A 260 1.07 -9.24 7.40
C TYR A 260 2.47 -8.66 7.66
N VAL A 261 3.15 -9.17 8.68
CA VAL A 261 4.53 -8.75 9.02
C VAL A 261 5.51 -9.13 7.91
N ASN A 262 5.34 -10.29 7.29
CA ASN A 262 6.17 -10.72 6.16
C ASN A 262 5.94 -9.83 4.93
N ALA A 263 4.69 -9.49 4.62
CA ALA A 263 4.35 -8.53 3.56
C ALA A 263 5.06 -7.18 3.76
N TRP A 264 5.09 -6.67 4.99
CA TRP A 264 5.84 -5.47 5.34
C TRP A 264 7.35 -5.64 5.15
N LYS A 265 7.96 -6.67 5.77
CA LYS A 265 9.41 -6.90 5.75
C LYS A 265 9.98 -7.07 4.34
N THR A 266 9.20 -7.67 3.43
CA THR A 266 9.63 -7.90 2.04
C THR A 266 9.46 -6.69 1.14
N THR A 267 8.76 -5.66 1.61
CA THR A 267 8.44 -4.42 0.87
C THR A 267 8.95 -3.18 1.60
N ALA A 268 8.07 -2.43 2.25
CA ALA A 268 8.39 -1.16 2.92
C ALA A 268 9.37 -1.33 4.09
N GLY A 269 9.37 -2.47 4.77
CA GLY A 269 10.27 -2.79 5.85
C GLY A 269 11.75 -2.95 5.45
N LYS A 270 12.07 -2.91 4.15
CA LYS A 270 13.46 -2.86 3.68
C LYS A 270 14.13 -1.52 3.98
N VAL A 271 13.35 -0.47 4.17
CA VAL A 271 13.85 0.89 4.42
C VAL A 271 13.19 1.56 5.63
N ALA A 272 12.01 1.10 6.05
CA ALA A 272 11.34 1.62 7.23
C ALA A 272 11.83 0.86 8.49
N GLU A 273 12.27 1.60 9.50
CA GLU A 273 12.88 1.03 10.72
C GLU A 273 11.89 0.21 11.56
N GLN A 274 10.61 0.58 11.56
CA GLN A 274 9.61 -0.04 12.43
C GLN A 274 8.69 -0.98 11.64
N THR A 275 8.46 -2.17 12.19
CA THR A 275 7.41 -3.07 11.71
C THR A 275 6.07 -2.62 12.31
N PRO A 276 5.07 -2.29 11.48
CA PRO A 276 3.78 -1.85 11.99
C PRO A 276 3.02 -3.01 12.64
N GLN A 277 2.27 -2.68 13.68
CA GLN A 277 1.19 -3.54 14.15
C GLN A 277 -0.07 -3.27 13.33
N LEU A 278 -0.88 -4.30 13.13
CA LEU A 278 -2.18 -4.11 12.50
C LEU A 278 -3.04 -3.21 13.39
N PRO A 279 -3.57 -2.08 12.86
CA PRO A 279 -4.39 -1.17 13.66
C PRO A 279 -5.73 -1.79 14.06
N THR A 280 -6.38 -1.19 15.05
CA THR A 280 -7.79 -1.48 15.35
C THR A 280 -8.67 -1.06 14.18
N PHE A 281 -9.55 -1.94 13.75
CA PHE A 281 -10.44 -1.67 12.62
C PHE A 281 -11.58 -0.74 12.99
N ASP A 282 -11.99 0.04 12.00
CA ASP A 282 -13.27 0.73 12.05
C ASP A 282 -14.42 -0.26 11.86
N SER A 283 -15.63 0.10 12.32
CA SER A 283 -16.81 -0.69 12.09
C SER A 283 -17.19 -0.75 10.61
N CYS A 284 -17.56 -1.93 10.12
CA CYS A 284 -18.10 -2.11 8.78
C CYS A 284 -19.49 -1.45 8.66
N SER A 285 -19.67 -0.56 7.65
CA SER A 285 -20.93 0.19 7.43
C SER A 285 -21.18 0.48 5.95
#